data_b3ade512767f1442c32d30b8aaf96f4a
#
_entry.id   b3ade512767f1442c32d30b8aaf96f4a
#
_cell.length_a   1.000
_cell.length_b   1.000
_cell.length_c   1.000
_cell.angle_alpha   90.00
_cell.angle_beta   90.00
_cell.angle_gamma   90.00
#
_symmetry.space_group_name_H-M   'P 1'
#
loop_
_entity.id
_entity.type
_entity.pdbx_description
1 polymer ?
#
loop_
_entity_poly.entity_id
_entity_poly.type
_entity_poly.pdbx_seq_one_letter_code
_entity_poly.pdbx_strand_id
1 'polypeptide(L)'
;MNVVDATCKVAEGGPVGCARPADGPIPAYGETPQPLEPMAGEHLLAGHGEHGRTGVLLIHRVGGLPSELHELARGLNRYGYAVLVVKLAGHCGSVQDLAGAGWLDWLASVRRGADVLAGRVDRVIVGGVSTGAVLALALAQERPFHVAGVLALSPVFRHDGRTVPQRVRVALWLLAARALGIGQHRALQRRERAAGLPRLPWGSLAEMRKLAASVSRRLDMLRAPCLVIHARQDDVAPVSNTFKIVKRACNTNVQLQLLTDRRHVVTMGRGCGDVVSRVAAFVSNTCLNPSPPAAPSATLR
;
A
#
# COMPACT_ATOMS: atom_id res chain seq x y z
N MET A 1 35.17 -3.40 48.87
CA MET A 1 35.94 -4.66 48.96
C MET A 1 35.85 -5.38 47.65
N ASN A 2 37.02 -5.56 47.02
CA ASN A 2 37.40 -6.35 45.87
C ASN A 2 36.83 -6.04 44.49
N VAL A 3 37.58 -5.20 43.83
CA VAL A 3 37.79 -5.11 42.36
C VAL A 3 38.52 -6.37 41.90
N VAL A 4 38.07 -7.04 40.85
CA VAL A 4 38.87 -8.02 40.10
C VAL A 4 39.04 -7.51 38.67
N ASP A 5 40.29 -7.09 38.46
CA ASP A 5 40.85 -6.68 37.17
C ASP A 5 41.11 -7.94 36.33
N ALA A 6 40.67 -7.96 35.08
CA ALA A 6 41.01 -9.01 34.12
C ALA A 6 41.55 -8.38 32.85
N THR A 7 42.87 -8.16 32.88
CA THR A 7 43.67 -7.81 31.70
C THR A 7 43.71 -8.99 30.73
N CYS A 8 43.19 -8.78 29.51
CA CYS A 8 43.36 -9.71 28.40
C CYS A 8 44.66 -9.40 27.67
N LYS A 9 45.63 -10.36 27.72
CA LYS A 9 46.88 -10.30 26.96
C LYS A 9 46.62 -10.47 25.47
N VAL A 10 47.07 -9.49 24.69
CA VAL A 10 47.19 -9.59 23.24
C VAL A 10 48.38 -10.48 22.89
N ALA A 11 48.15 -11.59 22.16
CA ALA A 11 49.22 -12.40 21.63
C ALA A 11 49.70 -11.76 20.32
N GLU A 12 51.00 -11.45 20.26
CA GLU A 12 51.69 -11.02 19.04
C GLU A 12 51.86 -12.21 18.10
N GLY A 13 51.08 -12.24 17.02
CA GLY A 13 51.26 -13.14 15.89
C GLY A 13 51.87 -12.38 14.73
N GLY A 14 53.03 -12.82 14.26
CA GLY A 14 53.81 -12.24 13.18
C GLY A 14 53.09 -12.19 11.82
N PRO A 15 53.64 -11.47 10.81
CA PRO A 15 52.95 -11.14 9.57
C PRO A 15 52.77 -12.40 8.71
N VAL A 16 51.50 -12.83 8.56
CA VAL A 16 51.08 -13.81 7.55
C VAL A 16 51.11 -13.07 6.19
N GLY A 17 52.01 -13.48 5.30
CA GLY A 17 52.12 -12.94 3.96
C GLY A 17 50.79 -13.09 3.20
N CYS A 18 50.16 -11.95 2.91
CA CYS A 18 49.06 -11.88 1.94
C CYS A 18 49.66 -12.13 0.53
N ALA A 19 49.41 -13.31 0.00
CA ALA A 19 49.59 -13.55 -1.42
C ALA A 19 48.65 -12.63 -2.20
N ARG A 20 49.18 -11.75 -3.07
CA ARG A 20 48.37 -10.97 -4.01
C ARG A 20 47.58 -11.94 -4.90
N PRO A 21 46.26 -11.75 -5.05
CA PRO A 21 45.51 -12.46 -6.07
C PRO A 21 46.07 -12.03 -7.44
N ALA A 22 46.23 -13.01 -8.34
CA ALA A 22 46.66 -12.79 -9.70
C ALA A 22 45.77 -11.73 -10.40
N ASP A 23 46.43 -10.82 -11.15
CA ASP A 23 45.79 -9.83 -12.01
C ASP A 23 45.02 -10.54 -13.15
N GLY A 24 43.85 -11.02 -12.85
CA GLY A 24 42.83 -11.36 -13.83
C GLY A 24 42.05 -10.10 -14.21
N PRO A 25 41.55 -9.95 -15.45
CA PRO A 25 40.76 -8.79 -15.82
C PRO A 25 39.56 -8.69 -14.90
N ILE A 26 39.42 -7.53 -14.24
CA ILE A 26 38.24 -7.17 -13.44
C ILE A 26 37.03 -7.33 -14.37
N PRO A 27 36.05 -8.21 -14.06
CA PRO A 27 34.85 -8.30 -14.87
C PRO A 27 34.23 -6.93 -14.94
N ALA A 28 33.94 -6.44 -16.15
CA ALA A 28 33.30 -5.17 -16.39
C ALA A 28 32.00 -5.12 -15.61
N TYR A 29 31.99 -4.37 -14.51
CA TYR A 29 30.78 -3.95 -13.82
C TYR A 29 30.04 -3.01 -14.77
N GLY A 30 29.01 -3.50 -15.46
CA GLY A 30 28.35 -2.64 -16.42
C GLY A 30 27.22 -3.20 -17.23
N GLU A 31 26.33 -3.95 -16.64
CA GLU A 31 24.94 -3.86 -17.08
C GLU A 31 24.18 -3.10 -15.98
N THR A 32 23.81 -1.87 -16.26
CA THR A 32 22.79 -1.16 -15.48
C THR A 32 21.60 -2.12 -15.39
N PRO A 33 21.13 -2.50 -14.17
CA PRO A 33 20.02 -3.42 -14.05
C PRO A 33 18.88 -2.91 -14.92
N GLN A 34 18.43 -3.73 -15.88
CA GLN A 34 17.30 -3.33 -16.72
C GLN A 34 16.11 -2.97 -15.83
N PRO A 35 15.41 -1.86 -16.11
CA PRO A 35 14.26 -1.46 -15.35
C PRO A 35 13.24 -2.60 -15.29
N LEU A 36 12.74 -2.93 -14.11
CA LEU A 36 11.69 -3.93 -13.95
C LEU A 36 10.49 -3.57 -14.83
N GLU A 37 9.95 -4.53 -15.56
CA GLU A 37 8.80 -4.33 -16.43
C GLU A 37 7.47 -4.61 -15.70
N PRO A 38 6.36 -3.94 -16.08
CA PRO A 38 5.03 -4.26 -15.59
C PRO A 38 4.64 -5.70 -15.94
N MET A 39 3.93 -6.37 -15.03
CA MET A 39 3.40 -7.71 -15.28
C MET A 39 2.13 -7.67 -16.14
N ALA A 40 1.81 -8.81 -16.76
CA ALA A 40 0.56 -8.98 -17.49
C ALA A 40 -0.66 -8.65 -16.61
N GLY A 41 -1.54 -7.76 -17.11
CA GLY A 41 -2.72 -7.26 -16.40
C GLY A 41 -2.46 -6.04 -15.51
N GLU A 42 -1.24 -5.53 -15.45
CA GLU A 42 -0.94 -4.21 -14.92
C GLU A 42 -1.06 -3.15 -16.01
N HIS A 43 -1.24 -1.91 -15.61
CA HIS A 43 -1.43 -0.81 -16.56
C HIS A 43 -0.50 0.34 -16.22
N LEU A 44 0.53 0.52 -17.04
CA LEU A 44 1.50 1.62 -16.93
C LEU A 44 1.17 2.72 -17.94
N LEU A 45 1.01 3.93 -17.46
CA LEU A 45 0.91 5.15 -18.24
C LEU A 45 2.20 5.95 -18.02
N ALA A 46 2.95 6.21 -19.09
CA ALA A 46 4.18 6.98 -19.00
C ALA A 46 3.88 8.44 -18.58
N GLY A 47 4.74 9.00 -17.75
CA GLY A 47 4.69 10.41 -17.39
C GLY A 47 5.16 11.31 -18.54
N HIS A 48 4.71 12.56 -18.53
CA HIS A 48 5.08 13.56 -19.53
C HIS A 48 5.10 14.98 -18.95
N GLY A 49 5.77 15.92 -19.64
CA GLY A 49 5.88 17.30 -19.19
C GLY A 49 6.59 17.44 -17.83
N GLU A 50 6.30 18.53 -17.13
CA GLU A 50 6.95 18.88 -15.86
C GLU A 50 6.71 17.86 -14.74
N HIS A 51 5.58 17.17 -14.76
CA HIS A 51 5.21 16.17 -13.76
C HIS A 51 5.65 14.76 -14.12
N GLY A 52 6.28 14.55 -15.28
CA GLY A 52 6.63 13.24 -15.82
C GLY A 52 7.58 12.42 -14.94
N ARG A 53 8.35 13.10 -14.08
CA ARG A 53 9.26 12.47 -13.10
C ARG A 53 8.61 12.13 -11.76
N THR A 54 7.30 12.31 -11.63
CA THR A 54 6.52 11.89 -10.47
C THR A 54 5.60 10.74 -10.84
N GLY A 55 5.70 9.66 -10.11
CA GLY A 55 4.90 8.45 -10.32
C GLY A 55 3.84 8.25 -9.26
N VAL A 56 2.68 7.75 -9.66
CA VAL A 56 1.59 7.36 -8.77
C VAL A 56 1.31 5.87 -8.95
N LEU A 57 1.59 5.09 -7.90
CA LEU A 57 1.23 3.68 -7.83
C LEU A 57 -0.21 3.56 -7.31
N LEU A 58 -1.09 2.94 -8.08
CA LEU A 58 -2.49 2.74 -7.73
C LEU A 58 -2.80 1.27 -7.45
N ILE A 59 -3.46 1.01 -6.31
CA ILE A 59 -3.75 -0.32 -5.78
C ILE A 59 -5.25 -0.52 -5.67
N HIS A 60 -5.79 -1.50 -6.40
CA HIS A 60 -7.21 -1.84 -6.35
C HIS A 60 -7.60 -2.56 -5.04
N ARG A 61 -8.90 -2.68 -4.79
CA ARG A 61 -9.42 -3.41 -3.61
C ARG A 61 -9.24 -4.93 -3.75
N VAL A 62 -9.24 -5.65 -2.66
CA VAL A 62 -9.28 -7.12 -2.66
C VAL A 62 -10.63 -7.60 -3.22
N GLY A 63 -10.55 -8.54 -4.16
CA GLY A 63 -11.71 -9.00 -4.94
C GLY A 63 -12.14 -8.07 -6.07
N GLY A 64 -11.45 -6.93 -6.26
CA GLY A 64 -11.65 -6.01 -7.37
C GLY A 64 -10.69 -6.28 -8.54
N LEU A 65 -10.71 -5.36 -9.50
CA LEU A 65 -9.88 -5.41 -10.70
C LEU A 65 -9.07 -4.11 -10.86
N PRO A 66 -7.90 -4.13 -11.51
CA PRO A 66 -7.17 -2.93 -11.87
C PRO A 66 -8.02 -1.89 -12.62
N SER A 67 -9.00 -2.34 -13.42
CA SER A 67 -9.90 -1.46 -14.18
C SER A 67 -10.72 -0.49 -13.33
N GLU A 68 -10.93 -0.78 -12.03
CA GLU A 68 -11.61 0.14 -11.09
C GLU A 68 -10.87 1.47 -10.92
N LEU A 69 -9.60 1.50 -11.26
CA LEU A 69 -8.71 2.65 -11.10
C LEU A 69 -8.35 3.33 -12.44
N HIS A 70 -8.84 2.80 -13.58
CA HIS A 70 -8.48 3.34 -14.89
C HIS A 70 -8.90 4.81 -15.10
N GLU A 71 -10.09 5.20 -14.61
CA GLU A 71 -10.54 6.60 -14.70
C GLU A 71 -9.62 7.53 -13.91
N LEU A 72 -9.28 7.14 -12.68
CA LEU A 72 -8.34 7.88 -11.85
C LEU A 72 -6.95 7.92 -12.49
N ALA A 73 -6.45 6.77 -12.97
CA ALA A 73 -5.13 6.66 -13.61
C ALA A 73 -5.01 7.58 -14.83
N ARG A 74 -5.98 7.51 -15.75
CA ARG A 74 -6.01 8.39 -16.94
C ARG A 74 -6.16 9.86 -16.55
N GLY A 75 -6.96 10.14 -15.51
CA GLY A 75 -7.11 11.48 -14.97
C GLY A 75 -5.79 12.06 -14.52
N LEU A 76 -5.04 11.32 -13.68
CA LEU A 76 -3.73 11.74 -13.19
C LEU A 76 -2.68 11.82 -14.30
N ASN A 77 -2.71 10.91 -15.26
CA ASN A 77 -1.79 10.95 -16.39
C ASN A 77 -2.02 12.19 -17.27
N ARG A 78 -3.27 12.69 -17.42
CA ARG A 78 -3.52 13.98 -18.10
C ARG A 78 -2.87 15.19 -17.40
N TYR A 79 -2.59 15.10 -16.10
CA TYR A 79 -1.75 16.06 -15.37
C TYR A 79 -0.24 15.85 -15.58
N GLY A 80 0.16 14.83 -16.37
CA GLY A 80 1.55 14.55 -16.67
C GLY A 80 2.19 13.46 -15.80
N TYR A 81 1.55 13.00 -14.72
CA TYR A 81 2.11 11.99 -13.84
C TYR A 81 2.28 10.63 -14.53
N ALA A 82 3.38 9.93 -14.25
CA ALA A 82 3.48 8.51 -14.55
C ALA A 82 2.54 7.74 -13.61
N VAL A 83 1.76 6.80 -14.12
CA VAL A 83 0.81 6.06 -13.28
C VAL A 83 0.94 4.57 -13.55
N LEU A 84 1.14 3.79 -12.49
CA LEU A 84 1.10 2.33 -12.56
C LEU A 84 -0.09 1.81 -11.74
N VAL A 85 -0.99 1.10 -12.39
CA VAL A 85 -2.06 0.35 -11.71
C VAL A 85 -1.57 -1.09 -11.55
N VAL A 86 -1.27 -1.47 -10.31
CA VAL A 86 -0.73 -2.81 -10.00
C VAL A 86 -1.84 -3.87 -9.96
N LYS A 87 -1.50 -5.09 -10.38
CA LYS A 87 -2.35 -6.27 -10.20
C LYS A 87 -1.90 -7.02 -8.94
N LEU A 88 -2.78 -7.17 -7.97
CA LEU A 88 -2.51 -7.94 -6.75
C LEU A 88 -2.48 -9.44 -7.03
N ALA A 89 -1.62 -10.18 -6.33
CA ALA A 89 -1.56 -11.63 -6.39
C ALA A 89 -2.93 -12.28 -6.16
N GLY A 90 -3.23 -13.35 -6.89
CA GLY A 90 -4.51 -14.04 -6.84
C GLY A 90 -5.69 -13.32 -7.49
N HIS A 91 -5.50 -12.11 -8.07
CA HIS A 91 -6.56 -11.35 -8.72
C HIS A 91 -6.54 -11.54 -10.25
N CYS A 92 -7.65 -11.22 -10.89
CA CYS A 92 -7.89 -11.39 -12.34
C CYS A 92 -7.91 -12.87 -12.81
N GLY A 93 -7.97 -13.80 -11.88
CA GLY A 93 -8.12 -15.23 -12.10
C GLY A 93 -9.40 -15.77 -11.46
N SER A 94 -9.33 -16.99 -10.95
CA SER A 94 -10.43 -17.68 -10.28
C SER A 94 -10.59 -17.27 -8.81
N VAL A 95 -11.70 -17.68 -8.20
CA VAL A 95 -11.92 -17.55 -6.75
C VAL A 95 -10.88 -18.36 -5.95
N GLN A 96 -10.41 -19.47 -6.50
CA GLN A 96 -9.38 -20.31 -5.91
C GLN A 96 -8.02 -19.60 -5.89
N ASP A 97 -7.66 -18.89 -6.96
CA ASP A 97 -6.43 -18.09 -7.02
C ASP A 97 -6.43 -17.03 -5.92
N LEU A 98 -7.56 -16.33 -5.73
CA LEU A 98 -7.69 -15.35 -4.66
C LEU A 98 -7.65 -15.99 -3.27
N ALA A 99 -8.25 -17.18 -3.11
CA ALA A 99 -8.23 -17.91 -1.84
C ALA A 99 -6.82 -18.38 -1.45
N GLY A 100 -5.97 -18.66 -2.45
CA GLY A 100 -4.59 -19.08 -2.26
C GLY A 100 -3.62 -17.94 -1.94
N ALA A 101 -4.03 -16.68 -2.15
CA ALA A 101 -3.18 -15.51 -1.92
C ALA A 101 -3.46 -14.85 -0.56
N GLY A 102 -2.42 -14.63 0.23
CA GLY A 102 -2.48 -13.91 1.50
C GLY A 102 -2.14 -12.42 1.39
N TRP A 103 -2.29 -11.70 2.49
CA TRP A 103 -2.00 -10.27 2.51
C TRP A 103 -0.51 -9.94 2.28
N LEU A 104 0.41 -10.85 2.57
CA LEU A 104 1.84 -10.69 2.29
C LEU A 104 2.12 -10.79 0.78
N ASP A 105 1.39 -11.65 0.05
CA ASP A 105 1.50 -11.77 -1.40
C ASP A 105 0.95 -10.53 -2.09
N TRP A 106 -0.15 -9.96 -1.56
CA TRP A 106 -0.66 -8.67 -2.04
C TRP A 106 0.33 -7.54 -1.80
N LEU A 107 0.96 -7.49 -0.62
CA LEU A 107 1.98 -6.51 -0.31
C LEU A 107 3.23 -6.70 -1.17
N ALA A 108 3.63 -7.94 -1.49
CA ALA A 108 4.72 -8.23 -2.42
C ALA A 108 4.43 -7.68 -3.83
N SER A 109 3.18 -7.81 -4.31
CA SER A 109 2.76 -7.19 -5.58
C SER A 109 2.91 -5.66 -5.55
N VAL A 110 2.55 -5.03 -4.43
CA VAL A 110 2.67 -3.58 -4.25
C VAL A 110 4.14 -3.13 -4.20
N ARG A 111 5.01 -3.87 -3.47
CA ARG A 111 6.45 -3.61 -3.42
C ARG A 111 7.07 -3.64 -4.80
N ARG A 112 6.78 -4.71 -5.57
CA ARG A 112 7.26 -4.85 -6.94
C ARG A 112 6.77 -3.71 -7.84
N GLY A 113 5.47 -3.35 -7.77
CA GLY A 113 4.93 -2.22 -8.53
C GLY A 113 5.61 -0.89 -8.17
N ALA A 114 5.94 -0.67 -6.90
CA ALA A 114 6.70 0.49 -6.46
C ALA A 114 8.13 0.49 -7.04
N ASP A 115 8.79 -0.66 -7.07
CA ASP A 115 10.14 -0.81 -7.63
C ASP A 115 10.15 -0.60 -9.16
N VAL A 116 9.12 -1.12 -9.87
CA VAL A 116 8.91 -0.85 -11.31
C VAL A 116 8.79 0.66 -11.57
N LEU A 117 8.02 1.36 -10.75
CA LEU A 117 7.79 2.79 -10.93
C LEU A 117 9.03 3.61 -10.53
N ALA A 118 9.69 3.26 -9.42
CA ALA A 118 10.90 3.92 -8.94
C ALA A 118 12.06 3.87 -9.95
N GLY A 119 12.13 2.83 -10.80
CA GLY A 119 13.09 2.77 -11.91
C GLY A 119 12.83 3.76 -13.05
N ARG A 120 11.70 4.48 -13.03
CA ARG A 120 11.25 5.38 -14.11
C ARG A 120 11.02 6.83 -13.68
N VAL A 121 10.89 7.07 -12.37
CA VAL A 121 10.56 8.38 -11.81
C VAL A 121 11.42 8.70 -10.60
N ASP A 122 11.49 9.98 -10.23
CA ASP A 122 12.26 10.43 -9.06
C ASP A 122 11.47 10.32 -7.75
N ARG A 123 10.15 10.36 -7.83
CA ARG A 123 9.26 10.36 -6.66
C ARG A 123 8.08 9.43 -6.87
N VAL A 124 7.79 8.64 -5.86
CA VAL A 124 6.69 7.68 -5.88
C VAL A 124 5.65 8.06 -4.82
N ILE A 125 4.44 8.36 -5.28
CA ILE A 125 3.23 8.46 -4.45
C ILE A 125 2.52 7.12 -4.52
N VAL A 126 2.09 6.60 -3.37
CA VAL A 126 1.40 5.31 -3.31
C VAL A 126 -0.04 5.52 -2.90
N GLY A 127 -0.97 5.01 -3.70
CA GLY A 127 -2.38 5.17 -3.43
C GLY A 127 -3.19 3.90 -3.68
N GLY A 128 -4.36 3.83 -3.08
CA GLY A 128 -5.26 2.73 -3.33
C GLY A 128 -6.65 2.94 -2.77
N VAL A 129 -7.57 2.07 -3.17
CA VAL A 129 -8.96 2.12 -2.74
C VAL A 129 -9.28 0.95 -1.81
N SER A 130 -10.04 1.20 -0.74
CA SER A 130 -10.49 0.17 0.21
C SER A 130 -9.31 -0.57 0.87
N THR A 131 -9.17 -1.87 0.65
CA THR A 131 -8.01 -2.66 1.11
C THR A 131 -6.71 -2.20 0.42
N GLY A 132 -6.78 -1.73 -0.84
CA GLY A 132 -5.64 -1.13 -1.52
C GLY A 132 -5.10 0.11 -0.81
N ALA A 133 -5.97 0.90 -0.17
CA ALA A 133 -5.55 2.02 0.67
C ALA A 133 -4.77 1.56 1.91
N VAL A 134 -5.16 0.44 2.51
CA VAL A 134 -4.44 -0.15 3.65
C VAL A 134 -3.09 -0.72 3.21
N LEU A 135 -3.00 -1.31 2.01
CA LEU A 135 -1.74 -1.75 1.41
C LEU A 135 -0.80 -0.57 1.10
N ALA A 136 -1.34 0.56 0.62
CA ALA A 136 -0.57 1.79 0.40
C ALA A 136 0.05 2.30 1.72
N LEU A 137 -0.74 2.32 2.80
CA LEU A 137 -0.24 2.65 4.14
C LEU A 137 0.80 1.65 4.64
N ALA A 138 0.62 0.34 4.37
CA ALA A 138 1.59 -0.68 4.74
C ALA A 138 2.95 -0.44 4.09
N LEU A 139 2.97 -0.19 2.77
CA LEU A 139 4.21 0.11 2.04
C LEU A 139 4.88 1.38 2.55
N ALA A 140 4.12 2.45 2.81
CA ALA A 140 4.66 3.69 3.32
C ALA A 140 5.25 3.57 4.75
N GLN A 141 4.70 2.70 5.59
CA GLN A 141 5.27 2.37 6.90
C GLN A 141 6.55 1.54 6.79
N GLU A 142 6.66 0.71 5.76
CA GLU A 142 7.81 -0.14 5.52
C GLU A 142 8.96 0.63 4.83
N ARG A 143 8.61 1.55 3.91
CA ARG A 143 9.58 2.31 3.09
C ARG A 143 9.43 3.82 3.28
N PRO A 144 9.64 4.35 4.50
CA PRO A 144 9.29 5.73 4.86
C PRO A 144 10.07 6.79 4.08
N PHE A 145 11.24 6.45 3.52
CA PHE A 145 12.09 7.38 2.74
C PHE A 145 11.92 7.23 1.21
N HIS A 146 11.20 6.20 0.76
CA HIS A 146 10.98 5.93 -0.67
C HIS A 146 9.58 6.31 -1.14
N VAL A 147 8.65 6.51 -0.20
CA VAL A 147 7.27 6.93 -0.49
C VAL A 147 7.14 8.41 -0.17
N ALA A 148 6.94 9.22 -1.21
CA ALA A 148 6.82 10.68 -1.09
C ALA A 148 5.44 11.12 -0.57
N GLY A 149 4.39 10.31 -0.73
CA GLY A 149 3.05 10.60 -0.25
C GLY A 149 2.12 9.40 -0.34
N VAL A 150 1.02 9.44 0.40
CA VAL A 150 0.03 8.36 0.46
C VAL A 150 -1.36 8.86 0.11
N LEU A 151 -2.08 8.11 -0.72
CA LEU A 151 -3.48 8.34 -1.06
C LEU A 151 -4.32 7.19 -0.48
N ALA A 152 -5.04 7.45 0.61
CA ALA A 152 -5.92 6.48 1.25
C ALA A 152 -7.39 6.75 0.87
N LEU A 153 -7.87 6.08 -0.18
CA LEU A 153 -9.22 6.26 -0.71
C LEU A 153 -10.15 5.21 -0.10
N SER A 154 -11.16 5.64 0.66
CA SER A 154 -12.10 4.78 1.40
C SER A 154 -11.41 3.64 2.19
N PRO A 155 -10.39 3.91 3.04
CA PRO A 155 -9.61 2.88 3.73
C PRO A 155 -10.48 1.99 4.61
N VAL A 156 -10.21 0.66 4.61
CA VAL A 156 -10.99 -0.33 5.35
C VAL A 156 -10.15 -1.00 6.43
N PHE A 157 -10.19 -0.49 7.66
CA PHE A 157 -9.68 -1.19 8.85
C PHE A 157 -10.74 -2.06 9.52
N ARG A 158 -12.00 -1.65 9.41
CA ARG A 158 -13.16 -2.42 9.85
C ARG A 158 -14.18 -2.42 8.73
N HIS A 159 -14.69 -3.58 8.42
CA HIS A 159 -15.89 -3.70 7.60
C HIS A 159 -17.07 -3.42 8.51
N ASP A 160 -17.92 -2.53 8.10
CA ASP A 160 -19.28 -2.28 8.53
C ASP A 160 -19.58 -1.17 9.55
N GLY A 161 -20.64 -0.43 9.20
CA GLY A 161 -21.48 0.31 10.13
C GLY A 161 -22.51 -0.55 10.86
N ARG A 162 -22.34 -1.88 11.01
CA ARG A 162 -23.32 -2.80 11.61
C ARG A 162 -23.22 -2.83 13.14
N THR A 163 -24.36 -3.01 13.79
CA THR A 163 -24.46 -3.07 15.26
C THR A 163 -23.71 -4.26 15.87
N VAL A 164 -23.23 -4.10 17.12
CA VAL A 164 -22.47 -5.13 17.86
C VAL A 164 -23.11 -6.53 17.84
N PRO A 165 -24.45 -6.70 18.00
CA PRO A 165 -25.11 -8.00 17.93
C PRO A 165 -24.90 -8.71 16.58
N GLN A 166 -24.96 -7.96 15.49
CA GLN A 166 -24.76 -8.52 14.16
C GLN A 166 -23.29 -8.92 13.90
N ARG A 167 -22.34 -8.21 14.54
CA ARG A 167 -20.91 -8.57 14.50
C ARG A 167 -20.63 -9.88 15.22
N VAL A 168 -21.26 -10.07 16.40
CA VAL A 168 -21.15 -11.32 17.17
C VAL A 168 -21.75 -12.48 16.38
N ARG A 169 -22.93 -12.30 15.78
CA ARG A 169 -23.57 -13.32 14.93
C ARG A 169 -22.67 -13.70 13.74
N VAL A 170 -22.08 -12.70 13.06
CA VAL A 170 -21.17 -12.94 11.95
C VAL A 170 -19.90 -13.65 12.41
N ALA A 171 -19.34 -13.26 13.56
CA ALA A 171 -18.14 -13.92 14.12
C ALA A 171 -18.42 -15.37 14.53
N LEU A 172 -19.53 -15.64 15.18
CA LEU A 172 -19.95 -17.00 15.56
C LEU A 172 -20.26 -17.85 14.32
N TRP A 173 -20.92 -17.27 13.32
CA TRP A 173 -21.20 -17.97 12.07
C TRP A 173 -19.92 -18.28 11.29
N LEU A 174 -18.93 -17.35 11.29
CA LEU A 174 -17.60 -17.57 10.71
C LEU A 174 -16.84 -18.72 11.39
N LEU A 175 -16.91 -18.80 12.72
CA LEU A 175 -16.31 -19.89 13.50
C LEU A 175 -16.97 -21.22 13.19
N ALA A 176 -18.30 -21.26 13.17
CA ALA A 176 -19.07 -22.45 12.83
C ALA A 176 -18.85 -22.91 11.39
N ALA A 177 -18.88 -21.98 10.43
CA ALA A 177 -18.63 -22.28 9.02
C ALA A 177 -17.21 -22.82 8.77
N ARG A 178 -16.22 -22.32 9.51
CA ARG A 178 -14.84 -22.84 9.47
C ARG A 178 -14.73 -24.24 10.06
N ALA A 179 -15.43 -24.50 11.16
CA ALA A 179 -15.43 -25.80 11.83
C ALA A 179 -16.15 -26.90 11.02
N LEU A 180 -17.19 -26.49 10.28
CA LEU A 180 -18.05 -27.39 9.50
C LEU A 180 -17.71 -27.45 8.01
N GLY A 181 -16.72 -26.70 7.53
CA GLY A 181 -16.37 -26.61 6.10
C GLY A 181 -17.48 -26.02 5.23
N ILE A 182 -18.52 -25.40 5.83
CA ILE A 182 -19.68 -24.88 5.15
C ILE A 182 -19.44 -23.44 4.69
N GLY A 183 -19.65 -23.18 3.41
CA GLY A 183 -19.72 -21.83 2.85
C GLY A 183 -18.40 -21.08 2.77
N GLN A 184 -17.49 -21.50 1.91
CA GLN A 184 -16.21 -20.81 1.70
C GLN A 184 -16.34 -19.42 1.05
N HIS A 185 -17.54 -19.00 0.65
CA HIS A 185 -17.73 -17.77 -0.12
C HIS A 185 -18.84 -16.88 0.46
N ARG A 186 -18.56 -15.57 0.56
CA ARG A 186 -19.57 -14.54 0.81
C ARG A 186 -19.99 -13.95 -0.53
N ALA A 187 -21.30 -13.91 -0.80
CA ALA A 187 -21.79 -13.13 -1.92
C ALA A 187 -21.46 -11.66 -1.70
N LEU A 188 -20.75 -11.05 -2.64
CA LEU A 188 -20.58 -9.60 -2.70
C LEU A 188 -21.98 -8.97 -2.89
N GLN A 189 -22.21 -7.85 -2.21
CA GLN A 189 -23.51 -7.19 -2.32
C GLN A 189 -23.83 -6.88 -3.78
N ARG A 190 -25.11 -7.05 -4.14
CA ARG A 190 -25.62 -7.06 -5.53
C ARG A 190 -25.23 -5.82 -6.37
N ARG A 191 -24.81 -4.72 -5.72
CA ARG A 191 -24.50 -3.44 -6.35
C ARG A 191 -23.03 -3.24 -6.75
N GLU A 192 -22.09 -4.05 -6.23
CA GLU A 192 -20.67 -3.97 -6.57
C GLU A 192 -20.26 -4.90 -7.72
N ARG A 193 -21.23 -5.50 -8.41
CA ARG A 193 -21.01 -6.51 -9.46
C ARG A 193 -20.37 -5.99 -10.75
N ALA A 194 -20.13 -4.70 -10.83
CA ALA A 194 -19.62 -4.11 -12.07
C ALA A 194 -18.13 -4.40 -12.34
N ALA A 195 -17.35 -4.71 -11.33
CA ALA A 195 -15.93 -5.00 -11.47
C ALA A 195 -15.45 -5.91 -10.34
N GLY A 196 -15.03 -7.12 -10.63
CA GLY A 196 -14.40 -8.05 -9.71
C GLY A 196 -15.09 -9.40 -9.55
N LEU A 197 -14.63 -10.18 -8.57
CA LEU A 197 -15.16 -11.52 -8.30
C LEU A 197 -16.56 -11.44 -7.65
N PRO A 198 -17.51 -12.28 -8.10
CA PRO A 198 -18.89 -12.28 -7.58
C PRO A 198 -18.97 -12.73 -6.10
N ARG A 199 -17.93 -13.41 -5.62
CA ARG A 199 -17.84 -13.93 -4.24
C ARG A 199 -16.43 -13.74 -3.72
N LEU A 200 -16.31 -13.21 -2.50
CA LEU A 200 -15.04 -13.06 -1.81
C LEU A 200 -14.82 -14.26 -0.87
N PRO A 201 -13.70 -14.99 -1.00
CA PRO A 201 -13.37 -16.09 -0.08
C PRO A 201 -13.27 -15.62 1.37
N TRP A 202 -13.74 -16.45 2.32
CA TRP A 202 -13.62 -16.14 3.75
C TRP A 202 -12.17 -15.99 4.22
N GLY A 203 -11.26 -16.79 3.62
CA GLY A 203 -9.81 -16.66 3.85
C GLY A 203 -9.30 -15.27 3.55
N SER A 204 -9.71 -14.69 2.41
CA SER A 204 -9.32 -13.34 2.03
C SER A 204 -9.80 -12.28 3.02
N LEU A 205 -10.99 -12.44 3.63
CA LEU A 205 -11.45 -11.54 4.70
C LEU A 205 -10.59 -11.66 5.97
N ALA A 206 -10.15 -12.86 6.30
CA ALA A 206 -9.23 -13.06 7.42
C ALA A 206 -7.87 -12.39 7.14
N GLU A 207 -7.35 -12.52 5.94
CA GLU A 207 -6.11 -11.86 5.50
C GLU A 207 -6.23 -10.32 5.51
N MET A 208 -7.35 -9.77 5.03
CA MET A 208 -7.64 -8.33 5.14
C MET A 208 -7.62 -7.84 6.59
N ARG A 209 -8.14 -8.64 7.54
CA ARG A 209 -8.10 -8.31 8.98
C ARG A 209 -6.69 -8.33 9.54
N LYS A 210 -5.85 -9.30 9.15
CA LYS A 210 -4.43 -9.36 9.55
C LYS A 210 -3.68 -8.13 9.05
N LEU A 211 -3.84 -7.77 7.77
CA LEU A 211 -3.29 -6.55 7.18
C LEU A 211 -3.74 -5.31 7.95
N ALA A 212 -5.05 -5.13 8.13
CA ALA A 212 -5.62 -3.99 8.83
C ALA A 212 -5.12 -3.87 10.27
N ALA A 213 -4.97 -4.99 10.98
CA ALA A 213 -4.42 -5.02 12.32
C ALA A 213 -2.92 -4.65 12.34
N SER A 214 -2.13 -5.17 11.41
CA SER A 214 -0.71 -4.86 11.26
C SER A 214 -0.49 -3.37 11.02
N VAL A 215 -1.14 -2.81 10.00
CA VAL A 215 -1.03 -1.39 9.65
C VAL A 215 -1.53 -0.49 10.78
N SER A 216 -2.67 -0.85 11.38
CA SER A 216 -3.28 -0.06 12.44
C SER A 216 -2.39 0.10 13.68
N ARG A 217 -1.58 -0.90 14.02
CA ARG A 217 -0.65 -0.81 15.16
C ARG A 217 0.51 0.15 14.92
N ARG A 218 0.88 0.39 13.66
CA ARG A 218 2.06 1.15 13.23
C ARG A 218 1.71 2.45 12.51
N LEU A 219 0.49 3.01 12.68
CA LEU A 219 0.10 4.27 12.03
C LEU A 219 0.97 5.46 12.43
N ASP A 220 1.53 5.43 13.64
CA ASP A 220 2.52 6.38 14.14
C ASP A 220 3.87 6.32 13.41
N MET A 221 4.16 5.22 12.72
CA MET A 221 5.38 5.09 11.88
C MET A 221 5.23 5.76 10.51
N LEU A 222 4.03 6.21 10.14
CA LEU A 222 3.83 6.89 8.87
C LEU A 222 4.56 8.24 8.88
N ARG A 223 5.44 8.46 7.89
CA ARG A 223 6.22 9.69 7.71
C ARG A 223 5.76 10.50 6.49
N ALA A 224 5.34 9.80 5.44
CA ALA A 224 4.88 10.44 4.21
C ALA A 224 3.56 11.18 4.42
N PRO A 225 3.39 12.40 3.89
CA PRO A 225 2.09 13.09 3.88
C PRO A 225 0.99 12.17 3.36
N CYS A 226 -0.20 12.28 3.94
CA CYS A 226 -1.30 11.37 3.62
C CYS A 226 -2.58 12.14 3.28
N LEU A 227 -3.13 11.92 2.08
CA LEU A 227 -4.48 12.35 1.72
C LEU A 227 -5.45 11.20 1.95
N VAL A 228 -6.44 11.43 2.80
CA VAL A 228 -7.54 10.49 3.06
C VAL A 228 -8.81 11.05 2.42
N ILE A 229 -9.38 10.32 1.47
CA ILE A 229 -10.69 10.66 0.87
C ILE A 229 -11.69 9.55 1.23
N HIS A 230 -12.86 9.92 1.74
CA HIS A 230 -13.88 8.97 2.15
C HIS A 230 -15.28 9.49 1.91
N ALA A 231 -16.20 8.61 1.51
CA ALA A 231 -17.61 8.98 1.38
C ALA A 231 -18.29 9.03 2.75
N ARG A 232 -19.03 10.11 3.06
CA ARG A 232 -19.78 10.20 4.33
C ARG A 232 -20.80 9.08 4.50
N GLN A 233 -21.40 8.67 3.39
CA GLN A 233 -22.44 7.64 3.32
C GLN A 233 -21.91 6.33 2.77
N ASP A 234 -20.65 5.98 3.10
CA ASP A 234 -20.03 4.72 2.70
C ASP A 234 -20.80 3.54 3.29
N ASP A 235 -21.25 2.64 2.42
CA ASP A 235 -22.09 1.49 2.75
C ASP A 235 -21.26 0.22 3.06
N VAL A 236 -19.95 0.28 2.93
CA VAL A 236 -19.01 -0.85 3.15
C VAL A 236 -18.10 -0.59 4.35
N ALA A 237 -17.55 0.62 4.46
CA ALA A 237 -16.58 1.00 5.45
C ALA A 237 -17.05 2.25 6.24
N PRO A 238 -17.14 2.18 7.57
CA PRO A 238 -17.57 3.34 8.34
C PRO A 238 -16.50 4.45 8.29
N VAL A 239 -16.96 5.72 8.25
CA VAL A 239 -16.12 6.92 8.29
C VAL A 239 -15.13 6.90 9.48
N SER A 240 -15.45 6.21 10.57
CA SER A 240 -14.56 6.04 11.72
C SER A 240 -13.20 5.41 11.38
N ASN A 241 -13.08 4.72 10.22
CA ASN A 241 -11.79 4.23 9.72
C ASN A 241 -10.83 5.39 9.41
N THR A 242 -11.34 6.49 8.87
CA THR A 242 -10.52 7.67 8.52
C THR A 242 -10.04 8.41 9.76
N PHE A 243 -10.92 8.58 10.76
CA PHE A 243 -10.55 9.23 12.02
C PHE A 243 -9.46 8.46 12.77
N LYS A 244 -9.39 7.15 12.57
CA LYS A 244 -8.30 6.34 13.13
C LYS A 244 -6.94 6.72 12.53
N ILE A 245 -6.88 6.98 11.22
CA ILE A 245 -5.66 7.45 10.56
C ILE A 245 -5.29 8.81 11.11
N VAL A 246 -6.22 9.78 11.06
CA VAL A 246 -6.01 11.15 11.52
C VAL A 246 -5.50 11.19 12.98
N LYS A 247 -6.09 10.37 13.86
CA LYS A 247 -5.72 10.34 15.28
C LYS A 247 -4.36 9.71 15.54
N ARG A 248 -3.95 8.70 14.75
CA ARG A 248 -2.79 7.87 15.06
C ARG A 248 -1.56 8.14 14.20
N ALA A 249 -1.71 8.72 13.02
CA ALA A 249 -0.59 9.11 12.17
C ALA A 249 -0.04 10.48 12.60
N CYS A 250 0.44 10.56 13.86
CA CYS A 250 0.85 11.82 14.50
C CYS A 250 2.19 12.37 14.00
N ASN A 251 2.96 11.60 13.25
CA ASN A 251 4.28 11.99 12.77
C ASN A 251 4.28 12.46 11.30
N THR A 252 3.09 12.75 10.75
CA THR A 252 2.93 13.25 9.39
C THR A 252 1.70 14.13 9.26
N ASN A 253 1.63 14.90 8.17
CA ASN A 253 0.44 15.68 7.83
C ASN A 253 -0.62 14.76 7.19
N VAL A 254 -1.81 14.71 7.79
CA VAL A 254 -2.96 13.97 7.27
C VAL A 254 -4.05 14.94 6.85
N GLN A 255 -4.33 15.01 5.56
CA GLN A 255 -5.44 15.75 4.99
C GLN A 255 -6.65 14.83 4.86
N LEU A 256 -7.76 15.14 5.55
CA LEU A 256 -9.00 14.38 5.46
C LEU A 256 -10.02 15.13 4.63
N GLN A 257 -10.55 14.50 3.61
CA GLN A 257 -11.63 15.01 2.76
C GLN A 257 -12.81 14.04 2.75
N LEU A 258 -13.96 14.52 3.23
CA LEU A 258 -15.20 13.75 3.26
C LEU A 258 -16.11 14.18 2.10
N LEU A 259 -16.44 13.21 1.24
CA LEU A 259 -17.32 13.43 0.09
C LEU A 259 -18.78 13.15 0.48
N THR A 260 -19.68 14.01 0.04
CA THR A 260 -21.14 13.79 0.07
C THR A 260 -21.57 13.09 -1.22
N ASP A 261 -22.71 12.40 -1.18
CA ASP A 261 -23.34 11.75 -2.33
C ASP A 261 -22.48 10.74 -3.10
N ARG A 262 -21.58 10.07 -2.36
CA ARG A 262 -20.66 9.04 -2.88
C ARG A 262 -20.85 7.73 -2.16
N ARG A 263 -20.47 6.65 -2.87
CA ARG A 263 -20.40 5.29 -2.33
C ARG A 263 -18.95 4.91 -2.03
N HIS A 264 -18.75 3.68 -1.58
CA HIS A 264 -17.46 3.14 -1.16
C HIS A 264 -16.35 3.30 -2.22
N VAL A 265 -16.61 2.96 -3.48
CA VAL A 265 -15.61 3.10 -4.56
C VAL A 265 -15.69 4.51 -5.14
N VAL A 266 -14.94 5.43 -4.56
CA VAL A 266 -14.93 6.87 -4.93
C VAL A 266 -14.21 7.15 -6.25
N THR A 267 -13.54 6.15 -6.82
CA THR A 267 -12.72 6.26 -8.04
C THR A 267 -13.47 5.96 -9.34
N MET A 268 -14.77 5.67 -9.27
CA MET A 268 -15.60 5.31 -10.41
C MET A 268 -16.83 6.22 -10.53
N GLY A 269 -17.27 6.44 -11.77
CA GLY A 269 -18.55 7.09 -12.09
C GLY A 269 -18.51 8.61 -11.98
N ARG A 270 -19.72 9.22 -11.92
CA ARG A 270 -19.95 10.68 -12.01
C ARG A 270 -19.23 11.48 -10.93
N GLY A 271 -18.12 11.53 -10.68
CA GLY A 271 -17.42 12.27 -9.66
C GLY A 271 -15.97 11.84 -9.49
N CYS A 272 -15.55 10.91 -10.32
CA CYS A 272 -14.15 10.55 -10.40
C CYS A 272 -13.29 11.78 -10.73
N GLY A 273 -13.79 12.71 -11.57
CA GLY A 273 -13.10 13.96 -11.92
C GLY A 273 -12.78 14.85 -10.71
N ASP A 274 -13.70 14.95 -9.75
CA ASP A 274 -13.45 15.69 -8.49
C ASP A 274 -12.35 14.99 -7.66
N VAL A 275 -12.38 13.67 -7.56
CA VAL A 275 -11.33 12.90 -6.88
C VAL A 275 -9.99 13.05 -7.60
N VAL A 276 -9.97 13.01 -8.94
CA VAL A 276 -8.75 13.24 -9.74
C VAL A 276 -8.15 14.61 -9.42
N SER A 277 -8.95 15.69 -9.44
CA SER A 277 -8.47 17.05 -9.17
C SER A 277 -7.90 17.18 -7.75
N ARG A 278 -8.55 16.60 -6.76
CA ARG A 278 -8.09 16.62 -5.35
C ARG A 278 -6.78 15.85 -5.18
N VAL A 279 -6.68 14.67 -5.82
CA VAL A 279 -5.47 13.87 -5.80
C VAL A 279 -4.34 14.59 -6.52
N ALA A 280 -4.58 15.15 -7.71
CA ALA A 280 -3.58 15.91 -8.46
C ALA A 280 -3.04 17.11 -7.66
N ALA A 281 -3.92 17.88 -7.01
CA ALA A 281 -3.53 18.98 -6.14
C ALA A 281 -2.64 18.51 -4.96
N PHE A 282 -3.01 17.39 -4.31
CA PHE A 282 -2.20 16.82 -3.24
C PHE A 282 -0.83 16.36 -3.74
N VAL A 283 -0.76 15.66 -4.88
CA VAL A 283 0.50 15.18 -5.47
C VAL A 283 1.40 16.38 -5.82
N SER A 284 0.86 17.42 -6.47
CA SER A 284 1.60 18.62 -6.80
C SER A 284 2.16 19.31 -5.55
N ASN A 285 1.33 19.54 -4.53
CA ASN A 285 1.77 20.16 -3.27
C ASN A 285 2.84 19.34 -2.54
N THR A 286 2.75 18.02 -2.55
CA THR A 286 3.73 17.12 -1.94
C THR A 286 5.07 17.16 -2.70
N CYS A 287 5.03 17.39 -4.01
CA CYS A 287 6.24 17.51 -4.82
C CYS A 287 6.93 18.88 -4.64
N LEU A 288 6.16 19.95 -4.47
CA LEU A 288 6.68 21.29 -4.27
C LEU A 288 7.26 21.51 -2.86
N ASN A 289 6.67 20.84 -1.85
CA ASN A 289 7.05 20.94 -0.44
C ASN A 289 7.45 19.57 0.09
N PRO A 290 8.62 19.03 -0.29
CA PRO A 290 9.04 17.74 0.24
C PRO A 290 9.19 17.86 1.75
N SER A 291 8.53 16.98 2.50
CA SER A 291 8.73 16.89 3.95
C SER A 291 10.21 16.68 4.21
N PRO A 292 10.84 17.43 5.14
CA PRO A 292 12.25 17.24 5.46
C PRO A 292 12.47 15.79 5.90
N PRO A 293 13.59 15.17 5.52
CA PRO A 293 13.94 13.86 6.04
C PRO A 293 13.89 13.94 7.56
N ALA A 294 13.13 13.04 8.19
CA ALA A 294 13.08 13.00 9.66
C ALA A 294 14.51 12.88 10.17
N ALA A 295 14.93 13.83 11.01
CA ALA A 295 16.22 13.77 11.66
C ALA A 295 16.36 12.39 12.32
N PRO A 296 17.54 11.72 12.23
CA PRO A 296 17.76 10.47 12.91
C PRO A 296 17.46 10.73 14.40
N SER A 297 16.55 9.94 14.95
CA SER A 297 16.25 10.02 16.39
C SER A 297 17.56 9.89 17.13
N ALA A 298 17.95 10.97 17.84
CA ALA A 298 19.08 10.92 18.75
C ALA A 298 18.81 9.79 19.72
N THR A 299 19.64 8.76 19.64
CA THR A 299 19.64 7.65 20.57
C THR A 299 19.91 8.24 21.94
N LEU A 300 18.89 8.36 22.78
CA LEU A 300 19.07 8.62 24.20
C LEU A 300 19.89 7.46 24.76
N ARG A 301 21.11 7.79 25.12
CA ARG A 301 22.00 6.93 25.92
C ARG A 301 21.44 6.75 27.32
#